data_87f20aed0f678d268faa7c7b5b6486ce
#
_entry.id   87f20aed0f678d268faa7c7b5b6486ce
#
_cell.length_a   1.000
_cell.length_b   1.000
_cell.length_c   1.000
_cell.angle_alpha   90.00
_cell.angle_beta   90.00
_cell.angle_gamma   90.00
#
_symmetry.space_group_name_H-M   'P 1'
#
loop_
_entity.id
_entity.type
_entity.pdbx_description
1 polymer ?
#
loop_
_entity_poly.entity_id
_entity_poly.type
_entity_poly.pdbx_seq_one_letter_code
_entity_poly.pdbx_strand_id
1 'polypeptide(L)'
;MSNGKLVLTPLEKALETLEDILRHPKDAIVRDATIQRFEYTYELARKMIKRHLDWAGLSGSGDLTKNELYREAVNAGLIGDADEWLDYHLARNETSHTYEETVAEEVYEAARKFAPDARALLIELKKHHG
;
A
#
# COMPACT_ATOMS: atom_id res chain seq x y z
N MET A 1 -13.33 21.89 12.96
CA MET A 1 -12.89 21.33 12.72
C MET A 1 -12.57 20.33 12.36
N SER A 2 -12.84 20.04 11.92
CA SER A 2 -12.73 18.98 11.77
C SER A 2 -11.69 18.28 11.48
N ASN A 3 -10.91 18.27 11.84
CA ASN A 3 -9.71 17.53 11.76
C ASN A 3 -9.83 16.18 12.36
N GLY A 4 -10.90 15.51 12.01
CA GLY A 4 -11.13 14.17 12.45
C GLY A 4 -9.99 13.27 12.03
N LYS A 5 -9.63 12.33 12.90
CA LYS A 5 -8.63 11.33 12.57
C LYS A 5 -9.14 10.43 11.45
N LEU A 6 -8.21 9.86 10.70
CA LEU A 6 -8.56 8.96 9.60
C LEU A 6 -9.16 7.66 10.13
N VAL A 7 -10.09 7.09 9.36
CA VAL A 7 -10.63 5.76 9.63
C VAL A 7 -9.70 4.77 8.96
N LEU A 8 -9.00 3.97 9.74
CA LEU A 8 -8.00 3.02 9.23
C LEU A 8 -8.54 1.62 9.03
N THR A 9 -9.78 1.35 9.43
CA THR A 9 -10.38 0.01 9.38
C THR A 9 -10.34 -0.61 7.97
N PRO A 10 -10.68 0.13 6.89
CA PRO A 10 -10.62 -0.50 5.56
C PRO A 10 -9.22 -0.97 5.19
N LEU A 11 -8.19 -0.18 5.48
CA LEU A 11 -6.81 -0.59 5.22
C LEU A 11 -6.44 -1.79 6.08
N GLU A 12 -6.79 -1.77 7.35
CA GLU A 12 -6.48 -2.86 8.27
C GLU A 12 -7.10 -4.17 7.78
N LYS A 13 -8.38 -4.15 7.41
CA LYS A 13 -9.07 -5.35 6.92
C LYS A 13 -8.49 -5.86 5.61
N ALA A 14 -8.21 -4.95 4.68
CA ALA A 14 -7.61 -5.33 3.41
C ALA A 14 -6.24 -6.01 3.63
N LEU A 15 -5.42 -5.41 4.48
CA LEU A 15 -4.09 -5.97 4.78
C LEU A 15 -4.20 -7.34 5.43
N GLU A 16 -5.16 -7.53 6.34
CA GLU A 16 -5.37 -8.83 6.96
C GLU A 16 -5.68 -9.91 5.92
N THR A 17 -6.49 -9.58 4.90
CA THR A 17 -6.79 -10.56 3.84
C THR A 17 -5.55 -10.89 3.02
N LEU A 18 -4.69 -9.91 2.77
CA LEU A 18 -3.45 -10.13 2.05
C LEU A 18 -2.49 -10.99 2.88
N GLU A 19 -2.32 -10.66 4.15
CA GLU A 19 -1.47 -11.45 5.05
C GLU A 19 -1.98 -12.88 5.15
N ASP A 20 -3.29 -13.06 5.18
CA ASP A 20 -3.88 -14.39 5.29
C ASP A 20 -3.57 -15.25 4.06
N ILE A 21 -3.78 -14.72 2.85
CA ILE A 21 -3.51 -15.51 1.64
C ILE A 21 -2.03 -15.86 1.51
N LEU A 22 -1.14 -14.99 1.99
CA LEU A 22 0.30 -15.22 1.92
C LEU A 22 0.75 -16.35 2.85
N ARG A 23 -0.07 -16.78 3.80
CA ARG A 23 0.23 -17.94 4.65
C ARG A 23 -0.06 -19.27 3.95
N HIS A 24 -0.77 -19.25 2.84
CA HIS A 24 -1.13 -20.47 2.11
C HIS A 24 0.03 -20.89 1.21
N PRO A 25 0.20 -22.21 0.99
CA PRO A 25 1.17 -22.67 0.00
C PRO A 25 0.85 -22.09 -1.37
N LYS A 26 1.89 -21.64 -2.06
CA LYS A 26 1.73 -20.98 -3.35
C LYS A 26 1.33 -21.98 -4.43
N ASP A 27 0.27 -21.67 -5.15
CA ASP A 27 -0.10 -22.29 -6.42
C ASP A 27 -0.71 -21.18 -7.27
N ALA A 28 -1.18 -21.51 -8.46
CA ALA A 28 -1.71 -20.50 -9.38
C ALA A 28 -2.94 -19.80 -8.79
N ILE A 29 -3.79 -20.52 -8.07
CA ILE A 29 -4.99 -19.93 -7.47
C ILE A 29 -4.61 -18.99 -6.32
N VAL A 30 -3.72 -19.42 -5.45
CA VAL A 30 -3.23 -18.59 -4.34
C VAL A 30 -2.49 -17.36 -4.87
N ARG A 31 -1.67 -17.54 -5.91
CA ARG A 31 -0.97 -16.43 -6.55
C ARG A 31 -1.97 -15.39 -7.06
N ASP A 32 -2.98 -15.81 -7.79
CA ASP A 32 -3.94 -14.88 -8.38
C ASP A 32 -4.78 -14.18 -7.31
N ALA A 33 -5.15 -14.89 -6.24
CA ALA A 33 -5.83 -14.26 -5.11
C ALA A 33 -4.93 -13.23 -4.41
N THR A 34 -3.64 -13.54 -4.28
CA THR A 34 -2.68 -12.62 -3.68
C THR A 34 -2.58 -11.33 -4.49
N ILE A 35 -2.51 -11.45 -5.83
CA ILE A 35 -2.44 -10.30 -6.71
C ILE A 35 -3.65 -9.40 -6.53
N GLN A 36 -4.86 -9.96 -6.49
CA GLN A 36 -6.07 -9.20 -6.28
C GLN A 36 -6.06 -8.46 -4.93
N ARG A 37 -5.66 -9.15 -3.88
CA ARG A 37 -5.62 -8.57 -2.53
C ARG A 37 -4.53 -7.51 -2.40
N PHE A 38 -3.41 -7.70 -3.10
CA PHE A 38 -2.38 -6.67 -3.20
C PHE A 38 -2.93 -5.41 -3.87
N GLU A 39 -3.64 -5.57 -4.97
CA GLU A 39 -4.15 -4.43 -5.72
C GLU A 39 -5.01 -3.52 -4.85
N TYR A 40 -6.02 -4.07 -4.18
CA TYR A 40 -6.90 -3.21 -3.38
C TYR A 40 -6.22 -2.72 -2.09
N THR A 41 -5.32 -3.51 -1.50
CA THR A 41 -4.61 -3.07 -0.30
C THR A 41 -3.66 -1.93 -0.61
N TYR A 42 -2.94 -2.03 -1.72
CA TYR A 42 -2.06 -0.94 -2.15
C TYR A 42 -2.84 0.36 -2.37
N GLU A 43 -4.00 0.30 -3.05
CA GLU A 43 -4.79 1.50 -3.29
C GLU A 43 -5.25 2.14 -1.98
N LEU A 44 -5.67 1.35 -1.01
CA LEU A 44 -6.06 1.87 0.29
C LEU A 44 -4.88 2.47 1.03
N ALA A 45 -3.72 1.81 0.98
CA ALA A 45 -2.51 2.33 1.62
C ALA A 45 -2.11 3.69 1.03
N ARG A 46 -2.12 3.80 -0.29
CA ARG A 46 -1.80 5.05 -0.98
C ARG A 46 -2.75 6.17 -0.56
N LYS A 47 -4.04 5.86 -0.53
CA LYS A 47 -5.05 6.85 -0.13
C LYS A 47 -4.85 7.30 1.32
N MET A 48 -4.51 6.38 2.21
CA MET A 48 -4.29 6.74 3.61
C MET A 48 -3.04 7.60 3.78
N ILE A 49 -1.98 7.33 3.02
CA ILE A 49 -0.79 8.17 3.01
C ILE A 49 -1.18 9.60 2.61
N LYS A 50 -1.90 9.75 1.48
CA LYS A 50 -2.30 11.06 0.99
C LYS A 50 -3.16 11.80 2.02
N ARG A 51 -4.14 11.11 2.60
CA ARG A 51 -5.03 11.70 3.59
C ARG A 51 -4.29 12.11 4.85
N HIS A 52 -3.33 11.31 5.28
CA HIS A 52 -2.53 11.67 6.45
C HIS A 52 -1.71 12.93 6.18
N LEU A 53 -1.09 13.04 5.02
CA LEU A 53 -0.31 14.22 4.67
C LEU A 53 -1.21 15.45 4.62
N ASP A 54 -2.42 15.33 4.05
CA ASP A 54 -3.39 16.43 4.05
C ASP A 54 -3.79 16.81 5.48
N TRP A 55 -4.10 15.81 6.30
CA TRP A 55 -4.50 16.01 7.70
C TRP A 55 -3.42 16.71 8.50
N ALA A 56 -2.16 16.36 8.26
CA ALA A 56 -1.01 16.94 8.96
C ALA A 56 -0.54 18.27 8.36
N GLY A 57 -1.16 18.71 7.26
CA GLY A 57 -0.76 19.96 6.59
C GLY A 57 0.55 19.83 5.84
N LEU A 58 0.92 18.63 5.41
CA LEU A 58 2.22 18.35 4.79
C LEU A 58 2.17 18.15 3.28
N SER A 59 0.96 18.14 2.69
CA SER A 59 0.82 17.83 1.27
C SER A 59 0.98 19.04 0.35
N GLY A 60 1.06 20.23 0.91
CA GLY A 60 1.16 21.44 0.10
C GLY A 60 -0.18 21.84 -0.50
N SER A 61 -0.16 22.60 -1.57
CA SER A 61 -1.36 23.24 -2.13
C SER A 61 -1.93 22.54 -3.35
N GLY A 62 -1.46 21.37 -3.71
CA GLY A 62 -1.95 20.68 -4.90
C GLY A 62 -1.73 19.19 -4.84
N ASP A 63 -2.04 18.55 -5.96
CA ASP A 63 -1.83 17.12 -6.08
C ASP A 63 -0.34 16.81 -6.22
N LEU A 64 0.10 15.84 -5.46
CA LEU A 64 1.47 15.38 -5.53
C LEU A 64 1.59 14.27 -6.58
N THR A 65 2.71 14.23 -7.29
CA THR A 65 3.07 13.06 -8.10
C THR A 65 3.32 11.91 -7.14
N LYS A 66 3.35 10.67 -7.66
CA LYS A 66 3.65 9.50 -6.82
C LYS A 66 5.04 9.63 -6.19
N ASN A 67 5.98 10.15 -6.96
CA ASN A 67 7.34 10.37 -6.47
C ASN A 67 7.34 11.34 -5.28
N GLU A 68 6.66 12.47 -5.44
CA GLU A 68 6.54 13.46 -4.37
C GLU A 68 5.79 12.91 -3.16
N LEU A 69 4.71 12.16 -3.41
CA LEU A 69 3.89 11.59 -2.35
C LEU A 69 4.73 10.69 -1.44
N TYR A 70 5.50 9.77 -2.03
CA TYR A 70 6.27 8.83 -1.23
C TYR A 70 7.49 9.49 -0.57
N ARG A 71 8.08 10.49 -1.18
CA ARG A 71 9.13 11.27 -0.51
C ARG A 71 8.59 11.99 0.71
N GLU A 72 7.42 12.62 0.57
CA GLU A 72 6.79 13.29 1.71
C GLU A 72 6.38 12.29 2.79
N ALA A 73 5.97 11.10 2.40
CA ALA A 73 5.63 10.05 3.36
C ALA A 73 6.87 9.60 4.15
N VAL A 74 8.04 9.53 3.50
CA VAL A 74 9.30 9.25 4.20
C VAL A 74 9.62 10.38 5.18
N ASN A 75 9.52 11.62 4.73
CA ASN A 75 9.80 12.78 5.56
C ASN A 75 8.87 12.83 6.78
N ALA A 76 7.63 12.38 6.62
CA ALA A 76 6.64 12.35 7.70
C ALA A 76 6.81 11.15 8.63
N GLY A 77 7.72 10.24 8.33
CA GLY A 77 7.95 9.05 9.15
C GLY A 77 6.94 7.94 8.94
N LEU A 78 6.15 7.99 7.86
CA LEU A 78 5.15 6.96 7.60
C LEU A 78 5.75 5.70 6.97
N ILE A 79 6.72 5.89 6.08
CA ILE A 79 7.36 4.79 5.36
C ILE A 79 8.86 4.98 5.39
N GLY A 80 9.61 3.91 5.11
CA GLY A 80 11.06 3.95 5.20
C GLY A 80 11.79 4.21 3.90
N ASP A 81 11.19 3.92 2.76
CA ASP A 81 11.89 3.97 1.47
C ASP A 81 10.92 4.32 0.35
N ALA A 82 11.10 5.51 -0.24
CA ALA A 82 10.22 5.98 -1.30
C ALA A 82 10.36 5.14 -2.57
N ASP A 83 11.56 4.66 -2.89
CA ASP A 83 11.77 3.87 -4.10
C ASP A 83 11.06 2.53 -4.03
N GLU A 84 11.04 1.90 -2.86
CA GLU A 84 10.28 0.65 -2.68
C GLU A 84 8.79 0.88 -2.94
N TRP A 85 8.23 1.97 -2.44
CA TRP A 85 6.83 2.27 -2.63
C TRP A 85 6.50 2.62 -4.09
N LEU A 86 7.44 3.24 -4.80
CA LEU A 86 7.31 3.45 -6.23
C LEU A 86 7.29 2.11 -6.98
N ASP A 87 8.09 1.14 -6.55
CA ASP A 87 8.07 -0.19 -7.13
C ASP A 87 6.72 -0.88 -6.90
N TYR A 88 6.12 -0.70 -5.72
CA TYR A 88 4.77 -1.24 -5.47
C TYR A 88 3.75 -0.58 -6.38
N HIS A 89 3.89 0.72 -6.63
CA HIS A 89 3.01 1.41 -7.56
C HIS A 89 3.12 0.85 -8.97
N LEU A 90 4.33 0.60 -9.44
CA LEU A 90 4.56 0.02 -10.76
C LEU A 90 3.98 -1.39 -10.84
N ALA A 91 4.16 -2.20 -9.79
CA ALA A 91 3.57 -3.54 -9.73
C ALA A 91 2.04 -3.48 -9.78
N ARG A 92 1.45 -2.52 -9.08
CA ARG A 92 -0.01 -2.34 -9.12
C ARG A 92 -0.46 -2.02 -10.54
N ASN A 93 0.28 -1.21 -11.28
CA ASN A 93 -0.06 -0.91 -12.67
C ASN A 93 0.00 -2.14 -13.57
N GLU A 94 0.78 -3.14 -13.21
CA GLU A 94 0.91 -4.38 -13.98
C GLU A 94 -0.18 -5.40 -13.68
N THR A 95 -1.07 -5.13 -12.70
CA THR A 95 -2.11 -6.10 -12.33
C THR A 95 -3.10 -6.38 -13.45
N SER A 96 -3.21 -5.52 -14.45
CA SER A 96 -4.06 -5.75 -15.62
C SER A 96 -3.40 -6.66 -16.66
N HIS A 97 -2.14 -7.03 -16.47
CA HIS A 97 -1.38 -7.84 -17.43
C HIS A 97 -0.99 -9.20 -16.85
N THR A 98 -1.60 -9.63 -15.77
CA THR A 98 -1.21 -10.86 -15.07
C THR A 98 -1.71 -12.14 -15.75
N TYR A 99 -2.40 -12.02 -16.91
CA TYR A 99 -2.61 -13.16 -17.79
C TYR A 99 -1.28 -13.68 -18.33
N GLU A 100 -0.23 -12.87 -18.34
CA GLU A 100 1.12 -13.27 -18.67
C GLU A 100 1.78 -13.86 -17.44
N GLU A 101 2.26 -15.09 -17.53
CA GLU A 101 2.80 -15.83 -16.41
C GLU A 101 3.95 -15.09 -15.71
N THR A 102 4.87 -14.53 -16.52
CA THR A 102 6.03 -13.80 -16.00
C THR A 102 5.59 -12.59 -15.18
N VAL A 103 4.61 -11.84 -15.70
CA VAL A 103 4.10 -10.65 -15.02
C VAL A 103 3.39 -11.06 -13.72
N ALA A 104 2.60 -12.13 -13.76
CA ALA A 104 1.92 -12.60 -12.55
C ALA A 104 2.91 -12.96 -11.45
N GLU A 105 4.03 -13.61 -11.80
CA GLU A 105 5.06 -13.95 -10.82
C GLU A 105 5.73 -12.71 -10.24
N GLU A 106 6.02 -11.73 -11.08
CA GLU A 106 6.64 -10.48 -10.62
C GLU A 106 5.71 -9.72 -9.67
N VAL A 107 4.42 -9.63 -10.00
CA VAL A 107 3.44 -8.95 -9.13
C VAL A 107 3.28 -9.70 -7.82
N TYR A 108 3.26 -11.04 -7.86
CA TYR A 108 3.19 -11.84 -6.64
C TYR A 108 4.37 -11.55 -5.71
N GLU A 109 5.59 -11.49 -6.24
CA GLU A 109 6.76 -11.18 -5.42
C GLU A 109 6.70 -9.77 -4.85
N ALA A 110 6.20 -8.81 -5.63
CA ALA A 110 5.99 -7.46 -5.12
C ALA A 110 4.97 -7.46 -3.97
N ALA A 111 3.90 -8.24 -4.10
CA ALA A 111 2.88 -8.35 -3.06
C ALA A 111 3.46 -8.92 -1.76
N ARG A 112 4.34 -9.92 -1.86
CA ARG A 112 5.01 -10.49 -0.69
C ARG A 112 5.86 -9.47 0.05
N LYS A 113 6.59 -8.65 -0.68
CA LYS A 113 7.42 -7.60 -0.10
C LYS A 113 6.57 -6.47 0.47
N PHE A 114 5.47 -6.17 -0.20
CA PHE A 114 4.58 -5.09 0.19
C PHE A 114 3.91 -5.34 1.55
N ALA A 115 3.50 -6.57 1.82
CA ALA A 115 2.70 -6.85 3.02
C ALA A 115 3.36 -6.37 4.32
N PRO A 116 4.64 -6.70 4.60
CA PRO A 116 5.26 -6.19 5.83
C PRO A 116 5.45 -4.67 5.81
N ASP A 117 5.70 -4.07 4.64
CA ASP A 117 5.83 -2.61 4.54
C ASP A 117 4.49 -1.93 4.78
N ALA A 118 3.40 -2.52 4.29
CA ALA A 118 2.05 -2.02 4.56
C ALA A 118 1.69 -2.14 6.04
N ARG A 119 2.13 -3.23 6.69
CA ARG A 119 1.92 -3.39 8.13
C ARG A 119 2.67 -2.32 8.90
N ALA A 120 3.91 -2.02 8.52
CA ALA A 120 4.69 -0.95 9.14
C ALA A 120 4.00 0.40 8.96
N LEU A 121 3.47 0.67 7.76
CA LEU A 121 2.71 1.90 7.52
C LEU A 121 1.50 1.99 8.43
N LEU A 122 0.74 0.91 8.56
CA LEU A 122 -0.46 0.90 9.40
C LEU A 122 -0.11 1.20 10.86
N ILE A 123 0.99 0.64 11.35
CA ILE A 123 1.48 0.90 12.71
C ILE A 123 1.76 2.40 12.88
N GLU A 124 2.45 3.02 11.92
CA GLU A 124 2.73 4.45 11.99
C GLU A 124 1.45 5.28 11.94
N LEU A 125 0.52 4.93 11.05
CA LEU A 125 -0.76 5.63 10.97
C LEU A 125 -1.55 5.54 12.28
N LYS A 126 -1.52 4.38 12.93
CA LYS A 126 -2.23 4.19 14.19
C LYS A 126 -1.69 5.06 15.31
N LYS A 127 -0.41 5.45 15.26
CA LYS A 127 0.15 6.37 16.26
C LYS A 127 -0.53 7.73 16.21
N HIS A 128 -1.05 8.12 15.06
CA HIS A 128 -1.73 9.41 14.86
C HIS A 128 -3.24 9.30 14.91
N HIS A 129 -3.81 8.17 14.47
CA HIS A 129 -5.24 8.05 14.23
C HIS A 129 -5.90 6.93 15.01
N GLY A 130 -5.12 6.11 15.63
CA GLY A 130 -5.62 4.96 16.32
C GLY A 130 -5.83 5.16 17.76
#